data_c47ee91a8ab07e57dd417d0301826a56
#
_entry.id   c47ee91a8ab07e57dd417d0301826a56
#
_cell.length_a   1.000
_cell.length_b   1.000
_cell.length_c   1.000
_cell.angle_alpha   90.00
_cell.angle_beta   90.00
_cell.angle_gamma   90.00
#
_symmetry.space_group_name_H-M   'P 1'
#
loop_
_entity.id
_entity.type
_entity.pdbx_description
1 polymer ?
#
loop_
_entity_poly.entity_id
_entity_poly.type
_entity_poly.pdbx_seq_one_letter_code
_entity_poly.pdbx_strand_id
1 'polypeptide(L)'
;MKDLKKTNLFDFHEKKGAKFVPFAGYSMPVQYKSGVISEHLHTRSKAGFFDISHMGQIKIWPKNNEKEKLIQALEKLMPCDLYNFCLLYTSDAADE
;
A
#
# COMPACT_ATOMS: atom_id res chain seq x y z
N MET A 1 -4.23 25.91 -5.13
CA MET A 1 -4.42 24.47 -4.79
C MET A 1 -3.47 23.65 -5.63
N LYS A 2 -2.69 22.79 -5.00
CA LYS A 2 -1.93 21.81 -5.80
C LYS A 2 -2.93 20.82 -6.40
N ASP A 3 -2.83 20.60 -7.69
CA ASP A 3 -3.62 19.59 -8.37
C ASP A 3 -3.24 18.20 -7.81
N LEU A 4 -4.20 17.53 -7.21
CA LEU A 4 -3.99 16.20 -6.69
C LEU A 4 -4.03 15.18 -7.83
N LYS A 5 -3.12 14.24 -7.81
CA LYS A 5 -3.13 13.12 -8.74
C LYS A 5 -4.30 12.19 -8.44
N LYS A 6 -4.79 11.53 -9.47
CA LYS A 6 -5.85 10.53 -9.37
C LYS A 6 -5.28 9.14 -9.68
N THR A 7 -5.72 8.14 -8.93
CA THR A 7 -5.38 6.75 -9.23
C THR A 7 -6.26 6.18 -10.35
N ASN A 8 -5.89 5.05 -10.90
CA ASN A 8 -6.66 4.43 -11.99
C ASN A 8 -8.10 4.07 -11.61
N LEU A 9 -8.35 3.80 -10.34
CA LEU A 9 -9.67 3.45 -9.84
C LEU A 9 -10.47 4.65 -9.27
N PHE A 10 -10.00 5.87 -9.49
CA PHE A 10 -10.66 7.06 -8.96
C PHE A 10 -12.14 7.13 -9.33
N ASP A 11 -12.47 6.96 -10.61
CA ASP A 11 -13.85 7.01 -11.09
C ASP A 11 -14.70 5.88 -10.51
N PHE A 12 -14.11 4.72 -10.30
CA PHE A 12 -14.78 3.60 -9.64
C PHE A 12 -15.16 3.94 -8.20
N HIS A 13 -14.24 4.51 -7.44
CA HIS A 13 -14.50 4.93 -6.05
C HIS A 13 -15.55 6.03 -5.99
N GLU A 14 -15.48 7.00 -6.91
CA GLU A 14 -16.47 8.08 -7.00
C GLU A 14 -17.88 7.53 -7.24
N LYS A 15 -18.03 6.61 -8.20
CA LYS A 15 -19.32 5.95 -8.49
C LYS A 15 -19.86 5.16 -7.29
N LYS A 16 -18.97 4.65 -6.44
CA LYS A 16 -19.35 3.94 -5.20
C LYS A 16 -19.67 4.88 -4.04
N GLY A 17 -19.62 6.18 -4.25
CA GLY A 17 -19.95 7.17 -3.24
C GLY A 17 -18.84 7.43 -2.22
N ALA A 18 -17.60 7.28 -2.63
CA ALA A 18 -16.46 7.57 -1.78
C ALA A 18 -16.33 9.06 -1.46
N LYS A 19 -15.92 9.36 -0.25
CA LYS A 19 -15.43 10.68 0.15
C LYS A 19 -13.91 10.71 0.00
N PHE A 20 -13.39 11.70 -0.74
CA PHE A 20 -11.98 11.82 -1.04
C PHE A 20 -11.29 12.84 -0.13
N VAL A 21 -10.02 12.55 0.17
CA VAL A 21 -9.14 13.44 0.92
C VAL A 21 -7.77 13.48 0.25
N PRO A 22 -6.99 14.59 0.42
CA PRO A 22 -5.61 14.61 -0.02
C PRO A 22 -4.77 13.64 0.81
N PHE A 23 -4.04 12.76 0.14
CA PHE A 23 -3.12 11.83 0.78
C PHE A 23 -1.93 11.55 -0.13
N ALA A 24 -0.72 11.82 0.34
CA ALA A 24 0.52 11.60 -0.41
C ALA A 24 0.52 12.18 -1.83
N GLY A 25 -0.12 13.34 -2.03
CA GLY A 25 -0.23 14.00 -3.33
C GLY A 25 -1.34 13.46 -4.24
N TYR A 26 -2.12 12.50 -3.76
CA TYR A 26 -3.25 11.92 -4.47
C TYR A 26 -4.58 12.28 -3.81
N SER A 27 -5.65 12.28 -4.61
CA SER A 27 -7.01 12.30 -4.11
C SER A 27 -7.45 10.88 -3.80
N MET A 28 -7.47 10.53 -2.51
CA MET A 28 -7.72 9.15 -2.07
C MET A 28 -9.06 9.01 -1.37
N PRO A 29 -9.78 7.88 -1.57
CA PRO A 29 -11.00 7.62 -0.83
C PRO A 29 -10.70 7.32 0.63
N VAL A 30 -11.37 8.01 1.54
CA VAL A 30 -11.21 7.81 2.99
C VAL A 30 -12.35 6.98 3.57
N GLN A 31 -13.54 7.11 3.01
CA GLN A 31 -14.73 6.37 3.46
C GLN A 31 -15.79 6.34 2.37
N TYR A 32 -16.73 5.43 2.55
CA TYR A 32 -17.94 5.31 1.74
C TYR A 32 -19.19 5.63 2.58
N LYS A 33 -20.37 5.34 2.07
CA LYS A 33 -21.63 5.70 2.73
C LYS A 33 -21.79 5.16 4.15
N SER A 34 -21.27 3.96 4.42
CA SER A 34 -21.34 3.34 5.75
C SER A 34 -20.47 4.02 6.81
N GLY A 35 -19.45 4.76 6.38
CA GLY A 35 -18.54 5.50 7.26
C GLY A 35 -17.37 4.69 7.77
N VAL A 36 -16.36 5.39 8.27
CA VAL A 36 -15.06 4.82 8.68
C VAL A 36 -15.20 3.76 9.78
N ILE A 37 -16.02 4.03 10.78
CA ILE A 37 -16.19 3.11 11.92
C ILE A 37 -16.79 1.78 11.47
N SER A 38 -17.85 1.84 10.66
CA SER A 38 -18.51 0.66 10.14
C SER A 38 -17.59 -0.16 9.25
N GLU A 39 -16.82 0.49 8.40
CA GLU A 39 -15.85 -0.16 7.52
C GLU A 39 -14.72 -0.81 8.31
N HIS A 40 -14.23 -0.14 9.35
CA HIS A 40 -13.21 -0.69 10.24
C HIS A 40 -13.72 -1.96 10.95
N LEU A 41 -14.89 -1.92 11.54
CA LEU A 41 -15.48 -3.07 12.22
C LEU A 41 -15.73 -4.23 11.27
N HIS A 42 -16.19 -3.94 10.05
CA HIS A 42 -16.37 -4.96 9.02
C HIS A 42 -15.05 -5.64 8.64
N THR A 43 -13.99 -4.86 8.46
CA THR A 43 -12.66 -5.38 8.14
C THR A 43 -12.12 -6.26 9.26
N ARG A 44 -12.37 -5.88 10.53
CA ARG A 44 -11.93 -6.66 11.69
C ARG A 44 -12.70 -7.97 11.86
N SER A 45 -13.97 -8.01 11.52
CA SER A 45 -14.84 -9.19 11.72
C SER A 45 -14.94 -10.09 10.49
N LYS A 46 -14.68 -9.56 9.32
CA LYS A 46 -14.80 -10.27 8.04
C LYS A 46 -13.57 -10.01 7.16
N ALA A 47 -13.73 -9.26 6.08
CA ALA A 47 -12.64 -8.93 5.19
C ALA A 47 -12.77 -7.48 4.69
N GLY A 48 -11.64 -6.83 4.46
CA GLY A 48 -11.58 -5.51 3.87
C GLY A 48 -10.79 -5.51 2.57
N PHE A 49 -11.16 -4.62 1.68
CA PHE A 49 -10.48 -4.41 0.41
C PHE A 49 -9.90 -2.99 0.38
N PHE A 50 -8.61 -2.87 0.07
CA PHE A 50 -7.91 -1.60 0.12
C PHE A 50 -7.24 -1.30 -1.21
N ASP A 51 -7.48 -0.10 -1.75
CA ASP A 51 -6.77 0.39 -2.93
C ASP A 51 -5.46 1.06 -2.49
N ILE A 52 -4.35 0.45 -2.85
CA ILE A 52 -3.01 0.95 -2.58
C ILE A 52 -2.29 1.44 -3.84
N SER A 53 -3.04 1.79 -4.88
CA SER A 53 -2.50 2.19 -6.19
C SER A 53 -1.62 3.45 -6.14
N HIS A 54 -1.72 4.25 -5.09
CA HIS A 54 -0.89 5.43 -4.88
C HIS A 54 0.52 5.11 -4.36
N MET A 55 0.74 3.87 -3.93
CA MET A 55 2.04 3.44 -3.39
C MET A 55 3.02 3.12 -4.50
N GLY A 56 4.28 3.53 -4.31
CA GLY A 56 5.34 3.19 -5.24
C GLY A 56 5.71 1.72 -5.18
N GLN A 57 6.14 1.20 -6.33
CA GLN A 57 6.62 -0.18 -6.44
C GLN A 57 8.02 -0.16 -7.05
N ILE A 58 8.95 -0.87 -6.41
CA ILE A 58 10.33 -0.97 -6.87
C ILE A 58 10.68 -2.45 -7.02
N LYS A 59 11.15 -2.82 -8.21
CA LYS A 59 11.71 -4.15 -8.45
C LYS A 59 13.23 -4.04 -8.47
N ILE A 60 13.88 -4.90 -7.75
CA ILE A 60 15.33 -4.91 -7.63
C ILE A 60 15.85 -6.28 -8.07
N TRP A 61 16.79 -6.29 -9.02
CA TRP A 61 17.33 -7.50 -9.60
C TRP A 61 18.80 -7.70 -9.18
N PRO A 62 19.19 -8.91 -8.79
CA PRO A 62 20.61 -9.19 -8.55
C PRO A 62 21.40 -9.18 -9.86
N LYS A 63 22.62 -8.67 -9.82
CA LYS A 63 23.56 -8.83 -10.92
C LYS A 63 24.10 -10.26 -10.92
N ASN A 64 24.24 -10.85 -12.11
CA ASN A 64 24.86 -12.17 -12.28
C ASN A 64 24.23 -13.27 -11.39
N ASN A 65 22.92 -13.17 -11.09
CA ASN A 65 22.23 -14.09 -10.20
C ASN A 65 22.80 -14.15 -8.76
N GLU A 66 23.54 -13.14 -8.33
CA GLU A 66 24.10 -13.05 -6.98
C GLU A 66 23.06 -12.55 -5.96
N LYS A 67 22.03 -13.36 -5.75
CA LYS A 67 20.89 -13.03 -4.88
C LYS A 67 21.33 -12.74 -3.44
N GLU A 68 22.26 -13.49 -2.90
CA GLU A 68 22.73 -13.33 -1.52
C GLU A 68 23.42 -11.99 -1.30
N LYS A 69 24.25 -11.54 -2.25
CA LYS A 69 24.89 -10.22 -2.17
C LYS A 69 23.85 -9.08 -2.21
N LEU A 70 22.82 -9.23 -3.03
CA LEU A 70 21.73 -8.25 -3.09
C LEU A 70 21.01 -8.18 -1.75
N ILE A 71 20.67 -9.31 -1.16
CA ILE A 71 19.99 -9.37 0.14
C ILE A 71 20.83 -8.72 1.22
N GLN A 72 22.10 -9.03 1.31
CA GLN A 72 23.02 -8.43 2.27
C GLN A 72 23.12 -6.91 2.12
N ALA A 73 23.20 -6.42 0.89
CA ALA A 73 23.26 -5.00 0.61
C ALA A 73 21.97 -4.28 1.04
N LEU A 74 20.80 -4.87 0.76
CA LEU A 74 19.51 -4.30 1.12
C LEU A 74 19.28 -4.32 2.64
N GLU A 75 19.69 -5.35 3.34
CA GLU A 75 19.55 -5.45 4.79
C GLU A 75 20.36 -4.39 5.56
N LYS A 76 21.38 -3.81 4.93
CA LYS A 76 22.10 -2.64 5.49
C LYS A 76 21.24 -1.37 5.50
N LEU A 77 20.26 -1.29 4.61
CA LEU A 77 19.41 -0.12 4.43
C LEU A 77 18.00 -0.32 5.03
N MET A 78 17.58 -1.56 5.18
CA MET A 78 16.23 -1.93 5.57
C MET A 78 16.27 -2.77 6.85
N PRO A 79 15.49 -2.41 7.88
CA PRO A 79 15.47 -3.15 9.16
C PRO A 79 14.58 -4.40 9.09
N CYS A 80 14.90 -5.32 8.19
CA CYS A 80 14.13 -6.54 8.01
C CYS A 80 15.03 -7.70 7.57
N ASP A 81 14.58 -8.91 7.86
CA ASP A 81 15.25 -10.15 7.43
C ASP A 81 14.74 -10.56 6.05
N LEU A 82 15.37 -10.04 5.00
CA LEU A 82 14.97 -10.31 3.62
C LEU A 82 15.26 -11.75 3.19
N TYR A 83 16.21 -12.41 3.82
CA TYR A 83 16.57 -13.78 3.49
C TYR A 83 15.40 -14.75 3.73
N ASN A 84 14.68 -14.53 4.83
CA ASN A 84 13.55 -15.36 5.23
C ASN A 84 12.19 -14.78 4.81
N PHE A 85 12.17 -13.69 4.02
CA PHE A 85 10.91 -13.11 3.56
C PHE A 85 10.18 -14.05 2.62
N CYS A 86 8.94 -14.33 2.96
CA CYS A 86 8.01 -15.06 2.11
C CYS A 86 7.31 -14.11 1.14
N LEU A 87 6.81 -14.63 0.02
CA LEU A 87 6.08 -13.86 -0.99
C LEU A 87 4.88 -13.09 -0.40
N LEU A 88 4.24 -13.62 0.64
CA LEU A 88 3.07 -13.01 1.28
C LEU A 88 3.41 -12.13 2.48
N TYR A 89 4.68 -12.02 2.85
CA TYR A 89 5.08 -11.16 3.95
C TYR A 89 5.24 -9.73 3.47
N THR A 90 4.76 -8.81 4.29
CA THR A 90 4.98 -7.39 4.10
C THR A 90 5.70 -6.82 5.32
N SER A 91 6.58 -5.84 5.08
CA SER A 91 7.15 -5.02 6.14
C SER A 91 6.54 -3.63 5.97
N ASP A 92 5.54 -3.32 6.79
CA ASP A 92 4.81 -2.07 6.74
C ASP A 92 4.87 -1.42 8.12
N ALA A 93 5.14 -0.13 8.16
CA ALA A 93 5.14 0.65 9.39
C ALA A 93 3.79 0.63 10.12
N ALA A 94 2.71 0.39 9.40
CA ALA A 94 1.36 0.26 9.98
C ALA A 94 1.14 -1.07 10.72
N ASP A 95 1.96 -2.08 10.45
CA ASP A 95 1.86 -3.41 11.08
C ASP A 95 2.66 -3.51 12.40
N GLU A 96 3.42 -2.49 12.71
CA GLU A 96 4.27 -2.42 13.90
C GLU A 96 3.55 -1.86 15.14
#